data_576b46558e69084cc96dac7bd39c2964
#
_entry.id   576b46558e69084cc96dac7bd39c2964
#
_cell.length_a   1.000
_cell.length_b   1.000
_cell.length_c   1.000
_cell.angle_alpha   90.00
_cell.angle_beta   90.00
_cell.angle_gamma   90.00
#
_symmetry.space_group_name_H-M   'P 1'
#
loop_
_entity.id
_entity.type
_entity.pdbx_description
1 polymer ?
#
loop_
_entity_poly.entity_id
_entity_poly.type
_entity_poly.pdbx_seq_one_letter_code
_entity_poly.pdbx_strand_id
1 'polypeptide(L)'
;MPGWPTQFSLPAMFFQRSNAYQPVRRTTTNWSRRFSRVLPWIVVFAIVAGSMLPIRQWLHLPLRWGDSASQEFETVWRQAANLNQHHAADVIRTIDGDTFEARVHLPGQDVMTRVRLRGIDAPELKAACPEELRMAEAATSALRDLLREGQVAIYNIGPDKYQGRVVADVATKNTGNVSVALLSAGYVRSYNGGHRNGWCANAMR
;
A
#
# COMPACT_ATOMS: atom_id res chain seq x y z
N MET A 1 51.31 -38.32 -15.54
CA MET A 1 52.58 -37.69 -15.18
C MET A 1 53.11 -37.00 -16.42
N PRO A 2 53.66 -35.77 -16.42
CA PRO A 2 54.02 -34.84 -15.36
C PRO A 2 53.28 -33.51 -15.55
N GLY A 3 53.30 -32.49 -14.75
CA GLY A 3 54.22 -31.91 -13.81
C GLY A 3 53.86 -30.42 -13.71
N TRP A 4 53.72 -29.89 -12.53
CA TRP A 4 53.59 -28.45 -12.27
C TRP A 4 54.95 -27.74 -12.34
N PRO A 5 54.99 -26.47 -12.71
CA PRO A 5 55.88 -25.50 -12.03
C PRO A 5 55.08 -24.29 -11.49
N THR A 6 55.15 -24.06 -10.20
CA THR A 6 55.97 -23.13 -9.43
C THR A 6 55.83 -21.64 -9.69
N GLN A 7 55.32 -20.97 -8.62
CA GLN A 7 55.75 -19.67 -8.07
C GLN A 7 55.77 -18.44 -8.99
N PHE A 8 54.84 -17.55 -8.71
CA PHE A 8 55.03 -16.11 -8.92
C PHE A 8 55.13 -15.40 -7.60
N SER A 9 56.34 -14.90 -7.39
CA SER A 9 56.77 -14.03 -6.28
C SER A 9 56.19 -12.63 -6.48
N LEU A 10 55.52 -12.08 -5.47
CA LEU A 10 55.09 -10.68 -5.42
C LEU A 10 56.20 -9.82 -4.80
N PRO A 11 56.55 -8.66 -5.37
CA PRO A 11 57.45 -7.71 -4.76
C PRO A 11 56.77 -6.92 -3.63
N ALA A 12 57.44 -6.87 -2.50
CA ALA A 12 57.09 -6.03 -1.35
C ALA A 12 57.24 -4.55 -1.76
N MET A 13 56.14 -3.80 -1.75
CA MET A 13 56.18 -2.33 -1.79
C MET A 13 56.31 -1.81 -0.35
N PHE A 14 57.48 -1.24 -0.09
CA PHE A 14 57.78 -0.43 1.08
C PHE A 14 56.87 0.80 1.13
N PHE A 15 56.02 0.85 2.12
CA PHE A 15 55.25 2.06 2.46
C PHE A 15 56.07 2.89 3.42
N GLN A 16 56.68 3.95 2.88
CA GLN A 16 57.43 4.94 3.65
C GLN A 16 56.42 5.91 4.30
N ARG A 17 56.26 5.81 5.62
CA ARG A 17 55.55 6.77 6.45
C ARG A 17 56.35 8.03 6.60
N SER A 18 55.97 9.13 6.00
CA SER A 18 56.43 10.46 6.36
C SER A 18 55.36 11.14 7.21
N ASN A 19 55.56 11.10 8.52
CA ASN A 19 54.85 11.94 9.48
C ASN A 19 55.44 13.35 9.40
N ALA A 20 54.72 14.28 8.84
CA ALA A 20 54.98 15.70 9.01
C ALA A 20 53.74 16.35 9.66
N TYR A 21 53.73 16.32 11.00
CA TYR A 21 52.78 17.10 11.81
C TYR A 21 53.23 18.57 11.74
N GLN A 22 52.49 19.42 11.02
CA GLN A 22 52.61 20.86 11.11
C GLN A 22 51.55 21.36 12.11
N PRO A 23 51.92 22.10 13.14
CA PRO A 23 50.98 22.73 14.05
C PRO A 23 50.30 23.91 13.36
N VAL A 24 48.98 23.82 13.14
CA VAL A 24 48.15 24.93 12.70
C VAL A 24 48.16 26.00 13.81
N ARG A 25 48.81 27.16 13.56
CA ARG A 25 48.69 28.35 14.39
C ARG A 25 47.23 28.81 14.37
N ARG A 26 46.51 28.60 15.47
CA ARG A 26 45.22 29.21 15.73
C ARG A 26 45.45 30.73 15.99
N THR A 27 45.16 31.55 15.03
CA THR A 27 44.94 32.96 15.24
C THR A 27 43.58 33.12 15.94
N THR A 28 43.62 33.37 17.23
CA THR A 28 42.45 33.77 18.01
C THR A 28 42.14 35.22 17.70
N THR A 29 41.29 35.49 16.75
CA THR A 29 40.71 36.82 16.56
C THR A 29 39.73 37.09 17.70
N ASN A 30 40.09 38.06 18.55
CA ASN A 30 39.29 38.57 19.66
C ASN A 30 38.02 39.30 19.17
N TRP A 31 37.13 38.60 18.49
CA TRP A 31 35.86 39.17 18.02
C TRP A 31 34.68 38.94 18.96
N SER A 32 34.90 38.16 20.05
CA SER A 32 33.82 37.75 20.93
C SER A 32 33.38 38.79 21.98
N ARG A 33 34.05 39.94 22.12
CA ARG A 33 33.72 40.91 23.18
C ARG A 33 32.76 42.04 22.81
N ARG A 34 32.42 42.24 21.54
CA ARG A 34 31.50 43.32 21.13
C ARG A 34 30.07 42.86 20.87
N PHE A 35 29.83 41.52 20.67
CA PHE A 35 28.49 41.02 20.37
C PHE A 35 27.68 40.60 21.63
N SER A 36 28.30 40.52 22.80
CA SER A 36 27.59 40.01 23.99
C SER A 36 26.57 41.04 24.59
N ARG A 37 26.63 42.30 24.19
CA ARG A 37 25.71 43.32 24.70
C ARG A 37 24.47 43.55 23.81
N VAL A 38 24.49 43.14 22.54
CA VAL A 38 23.37 43.31 21.61
C VAL A 38 22.53 42.04 21.45
N LEU A 39 23.10 40.85 21.73
CA LEU A 39 22.43 39.57 21.59
C LEU A 39 21.12 39.47 22.40
N PRO A 40 21.06 39.90 23.67
CA PRO A 40 19.80 39.83 24.44
C PRO A 40 18.69 40.70 23.87
N TRP A 41 19.06 41.86 23.28
CA TRP A 41 18.08 42.78 22.67
C TRP A 41 17.52 42.22 21.35
N ILE A 42 18.32 41.50 20.57
CA ILE A 42 17.87 40.87 19.31
C ILE A 42 16.88 39.78 19.65
N VAL A 43 17.11 38.96 20.68
CA VAL A 43 16.18 37.91 21.12
C VAL A 43 14.85 38.51 21.62
N VAL A 44 14.91 39.60 22.41
CA VAL A 44 13.70 40.29 22.89
C VAL A 44 12.91 40.88 21.71
N PHE A 45 13.59 41.52 20.75
CA PHE A 45 12.93 42.06 19.54
C PHE A 45 12.33 40.96 18.67
N ALA A 46 12.98 39.77 18.54
CA ALA A 46 12.44 38.64 17.81
C ALA A 46 11.19 38.05 18.48
N ILE A 47 11.14 38.04 19.81
CA ILE A 47 9.96 37.56 20.57
C ILE A 47 8.80 38.55 20.45
N VAL A 48 9.08 39.87 20.56
CA VAL A 48 8.05 40.92 20.50
C VAL A 48 7.52 41.09 19.05
N ALA A 49 8.37 41.03 18.03
CA ALA A 49 7.96 41.06 16.64
C ALA A 49 7.24 39.76 16.21
N GLY A 50 7.66 38.63 16.75
CA GLY A 50 7.01 37.31 16.49
C GLY A 50 5.61 37.21 17.09
N SER A 51 5.31 37.95 18.17
CA SER A 51 3.95 37.90 18.78
C SER A 51 2.92 38.77 18.04
N MET A 52 3.35 39.67 17.16
CA MET A 52 2.45 40.51 16.34
C MET A 52 2.14 39.92 14.97
N LEU A 53 2.86 38.89 14.54
CA LEU A 53 2.52 38.15 13.31
C LEU A 53 1.46 37.13 13.64
N PRO A 54 0.37 37.02 12.86
CA PRO A 54 -0.65 36.00 13.07
C PRO A 54 -0.05 34.63 12.71
N ILE A 55 0.58 34.00 13.69
CA ILE A 55 1.19 32.65 13.59
C ILE A 55 0.15 31.61 13.15
N ARG A 56 -1.15 31.93 13.26
CA ARG A 56 -2.24 31.09 12.75
C ARG A 56 -2.21 30.83 11.24
N GLN A 57 -1.57 31.69 10.44
CA GLN A 57 -1.54 31.49 8.98
C GLN A 57 -0.39 30.59 8.50
N TRP A 58 0.65 30.39 9.33
CA TRP A 58 1.80 29.55 8.95
C TRP A 58 1.71 28.10 9.44
N LEU A 59 0.82 27.81 10.38
CA LEU A 59 0.58 26.44 10.87
C LEU A 59 -0.45 25.66 10.04
N HIS A 60 -0.98 26.26 8.98
CA HIS A 60 -1.81 25.57 7.98
C HIS A 60 -1.03 25.20 6.72
N LEU A 61 0.26 24.89 6.85
CA LEU A 61 0.88 24.04 5.87
C LEU A 61 0.24 22.66 6.03
N PRO A 62 -0.69 22.27 5.14
CA PRO A 62 -1.17 20.89 5.13
C PRO A 62 0.06 20.05 4.79
N LEU A 63 0.56 19.30 5.77
CA LEU A 63 1.44 18.17 5.52
C LEU A 63 0.59 17.11 4.77
N ARG A 64 0.30 17.40 3.49
CA ARG A 64 -0.46 16.55 2.55
C ARG A 64 0.37 15.39 2.06
N TRP A 65 0.96 14.64 2.96
CA TRP A 65 1.76 13.48 2.59
C TRP A 65 0.92 12.19 2.42
N GLY A 66 -0.38 12.24 2.71
CA GLY A 66 -1.30 11.09 2.60
C GLY A 66 -2.38 11.21 1.52
N ASP A 67 -2.71 12.44 1.09
CA ASP A 67 -3.93 12.65 0.29
C ASP A 67 -3.73 12.44 -1.22
N SER A 68 -2.51 12.60 -1.74
CA SER A 68 -2.27 12.52 -3.19
C SER A 68 -2.43 11.11 -3.74
N ALA A 69 -1.87 10.11 -3.08
CA ALA A 69 -1.96 8.71 -3.53
C ALA A 69 -3.40 8.16 -3.47
N SER A 70 -4.17 8.57 -2.46
CA SER A 70 -5.58 8.18 -2.34
C SER A 70 -6.47 8.90 -3.36
N GLN A 71 -6.19 10.17 -3.67
CA GLN A 71 -6.90 10.91 -4.71
C GLN A 71 -6.57 10.40 -6.11
N GLU A 72 -5.32 10.03 -6.36
CA GLU A 72 -4.90 9.43 -7.63
C GLU A 72 -5.58 8.07 -7.84
N PHE A 73 -5.60 7.21 -6.83
CA PHE A 73 -6.32 5.95 -6.83
C PHE A 73 -7.81 6.15 -7.15
N GLU A 74 -8.49 7.08 -6.47
CA GLU A 74 -9.90 7.39 -6.70
C GLU A 74 -10.17 7.93 -8.11
N THR A 75 -9.32 8.80 -8.65
CA THR A 75 -9.51 9.38 -9.99
C THR A 75 -9.37 8.33 -11.08
N VAL A 76 -8.41 7.43 -10.98
CA VAL A 76 -8.19 6.33 -11.91
C VAL A 76 -9.43 5.42 -11.96
N TRP A 77 -9.96 5.03 -10.82
CA TRP A 77 -11.13 4.16 -10.77
C TRP A 77 -12.43 4.85 -11.18
N ARG A 78 -12.58 6.16 -10.95
CA ARG A 78 -13.72 6.92 -11.50
C ARG A 78 -13.72 6.96 -13.03
N GLN A 79 -12.56 7.04 -13.66
CA GLN A 79 -12.42 6.95 -15.12
C GLN A 79 -12.72 5.54 -15.63
N ALA A 80 -12.32 4.50 -14.90
CA ALA A 80 -12.59 3.11 -15.22
C ALA A 80 -14.03 2.67 -14.92
N ALA A 81 -14.78 3.44 -14.12
CA ALA A 81 -16.14 3.12 -13.68
C ALA A 81 -17.23 3.26 -14.76
N ASN A 82 -16.88 3.23 -16.05
CA ASN A 82 -17.87 3.14 -17.10
C ASN A 82 -18.57 1.77 -17.00
N LEU A 83 -19.87 1.77 -16.71
CA LEU A 83 -20.68 0.60 -16.34
C LEU A 83 -20.64 -0.56 -17.37
N ASN A 84 -20.29 -0.27 -18.62
CA ASN A 84 -20.26 -1.25 -19.70
C ASN A 84 -18.86 -1.69 -20.10
N GLN A 85 -17.83 -1.22 -19.43
CA GLN A 85 -16.44 -1.54 -19.79
C GLN A 85 -15.91 -2.68 -18.94
N HIS A 86 -15.49 -3.75 -19.59
CA HIS A 86 -14.79 -4.87 -18.97
C HIS A 86 -13.29 -4.63 -19.05
N HIS A 87 -12.62 -4.74 -17.93
CA HIS A 87 -11.16 -4.63 -17.81
C HIS A 87 -10.57 -5.99 -17.50
N ALA A 88 -9.65 -6.45 -18.34
CA ALA A 88 -8.92 -7.68 -18.07
C ALA A 88 -8.10 -7.59 -16.78
N ALA A 89 -7.98 -8.69 -16.07
CA ALA A 89 -7.27 -8.75 -14.80
C ALA A 89 -6.47 -10.04 -14.67
N ASP A 90 -5.18 -9.89 -14.31
CA ASP A 90 -4.32 -11.00 -13.93
C ASP A 90 -4.46 -11.24 -12.42
N VAL A 91 -4.99 -12.39 -12.04
CA VAL A 91 -5.17 -12.76 -10.63
C VAL A 91 -3.83 -13.11 -10.00
N ILE A 92 -3.46 -12.43 -8.94
CA ILE A 92 -2.23 -12.68 -8.18
C ILE A 92 -2.50 -13.74 -7.09
N ARG A 93 -3.56 -13.54 -6.29
CA ARG A 93 -3.96 -14.49 -5.24
C ARG A 93 -5.40 -14.24 -4.79
N THR A 94 -6.06 -15.29 -4.36
CA THR A 94 -7.33 -15.20 -3.62
C THR A 94 -7.00 -14.92 -2.15
N ILE A 95 -7.69 -13.94 -1.55
CA ILE A 95 -7.51 -13.54 -0.15
C ILE A 95 -8.47 -14.29 0.75
N ASP A 96 -9.76 -14.24 0.42
CA ASP A 96 -10.85 -14.91 1.12
C ASP A 96 -11.98 -15.30 0.14
N GLY A 97 -13.15 -15.63 0.64
CA GLY A 97 -14.27 -16.11 -0.18
C GLY A 97 -14.96 -15.04 -1.05
N ASP A 98 -14.64 -13.75 -0.87
CA ASP A 98 -15.23 -12.67 -1.66
C ASP A 98 -14.21 -11.61 -2.13
N THR A 99 -12.92 -11.85 -1.90
CA THR A 99 -11.86 -10.87 -2.20
C THR A 99 -10.62 -11.54 -2.78
N PHE A 100 -10.08 -10.97 -3.85
CA PHE A 100 -8.79 -11.39 -4.45
C PHE A 100 -7.94 -10.18 -4.82
N GLU A 101 -6.65 -10.40 -5.01
CA GLU A 101 -5.68 -9.42 -5.46
C GLU A 101 -5.37 -9.65 -6.94
N ALA A 102 -5.38 -8.57 -7.72
CA ALA A 102 -5.14 -8.64 -9.16
C ALA A 102 -4.39 -7.42 -9.68
N ARG A 103 -3.73 -7.63 -10.83
CA ARG A 103 -3.28 -6.56 -11.71
C ARG A 103 -4.37 -6.32 -12.75
N VAL A 104 -4.95 -5.14 -12.74
CA VAL A 104 -6.05 -4.76 -13.65
C VAL A 104 -5.46 -3.91 -14.77
N HIS A 105 -5.77 -4.28 -16.01
CA HIS A 105 -5.33 -3.59 -17.21
C HIS A 105 -6.32 -2.49 -17.57
N LEU A 106 -5.98 -1.25 -17.19
CA LEU A 106 -6.74 -0.07 -17.55
C LEU A 106 -6.14 0.60 -18.81
N PRO A 107 -6.91 1.42 -19.54
CA PRO A 107 -6.36 2.18 -20.65
C PRO A 107 -5.16 3.03 -20.23
N GLY A 108 -3.98 2.72 -20.77
CA GLY A 108 -2.74 3.44 -20.51
C GLY A 108 -1.97 3.06 -19.25
N GLN A 109 -2.50 2.18 -18.38
CA GLN A 109 -1.78 1.76 -17.17
C GLN A 109 -2.30 0.45 -16.57
N ASP A 110 -1.42 -0.26 -15.89
CA ASP A 110 -1.76 -1.41 -15.06
C ASP A 110 -1.85 -0.99 -13.59
N VAL A 111 -2.89 -1.43 -12.89
CA VAL A 111 -3.10 -1.08 -11.49
C VAL A 111 -3.21 -2.34 -10.64
N MET A 112 -2.33 -2.44 -9.63
CA MET A 112 -2.44 -3.46 -8.60
C MET A 112 -3.50 -3.07 -7.57
N THR A 113 -4.50 -3.92 -7.37
CA THR A 113 -5.58 -3.65 -6.42
C THR A 113 -6.16 -4.91 -5.81
N ARG A 114 -6.85 -4.76 -4.71
CA ARG A 114 -7.75 -5.78 -4.19
C ARG A 114 -9.14 -5.57 -4.76
N VAL A 115 -9.71 -6.62 -5.29
CA VAL A 115 -11.05 -6.64 -5.87
C VAL A 115 -11.98 -7.39 -4.92
N ARG A 116 -12.96 -6.70 -4.36
CA ARG A 116 -14.05 -7.30 -3.61
C ARG A 116 -15.23 -7.54 -4.52
N LEU A 117 -15.75 -8.74 -4.51
CA LEU A 117 -16.93 -9.12 -5.27
C LEU A 117 -18.17 -8.35 -4.78
N ARG A 118 -18.91 -7.78 -5.73
CA ARG A 118 -20.12 -7.02 -5.45
C ARG A 118 -21.26 -7.93 -5.03
N GLY A 119 -22.10 -7.44 -4.11
CA GLY A 119 -23.39 -8.04 -3.78
C GLY A 119 -23.35 -9.27 -2.91
N ILE A 120 -22.18 -9.67 -2.42
CA ILE A 120 -22.01 -10.87 -1.59
C ILE A 120 -21.21 -10.61 -0.31
N ASP A 121 -21.39 -11.52 0.65
CA ASP A 121 -20.64 -11.61 1.90
C ASP A 121 -20.23 -13.07 2.11
N ALA A 122 -18.93 -13.31 2.28
CA ALA A 122 -18.36 -14.62 2.57
C ALA A 122 -18.09 -14.77 4.07
N PRO A 123 -18.03 -16.01 4.59
CA PRO A 123 -17.51 -16.28 5.91
C PRO A 123 -16.04 -15.83 6.03
N GLU A 124 -15.65 -15.37 7.21
CA GLU A 124 -14.33 -14.78 7.45
C GLU A 124 -13.30 -15.86 7.81
N LEU A 125 -12.10 -15.83 7.21
CA LEU A 125 -10.99 -16.71 7.60
C LEU A 125 -10.52 -16.48 9.04
N LYS A 126 -10.72 -15.25 9.57
CA LYS A 126 -10.59 -14.95 10.99
C LYS A 126 -11.90 -15.22 11.73
N ALA A 127 -12.33 -16.46 11.65
CA ALA A 127 -13.63 -16.93 12.07
C ALA A 127 -13.86 -16.83 13.58
N ALA A 128 -15.10 -16.58 13.97
CA ALA A 128 -15.52 -16.60 15.37
C ALA A 128 -15.79 -18.01 15.91
N CYS A 129 -15.92 -19.01 15.02
CA CYS A 129 -16.13 -20.41 15.38
C CYS A 129 -15.54 -21.36 14.31
N PRO A 130 -15.27 -22.66 14.67
CA PRO A 130 -14.70 -23.62 13.71
C PRO A 130 -15.59 -23.88 12.49
N GLU A 131 -16.89 -23.68 12.63
CA GLU A 131 -17.86 -23.87 11.55
C GLU A 131 -17.73 -22.77 10.50
N GLU A 132 -17.64 -21.53 10.92
CA GLU A 132 -17.37 -20.38 10.05
C GLU A 132 -16.02 -20.56 9.32
N LEU A 133 -14.98 -21.04 10.00
CA LEU A 133 -13.68 -21.29 9.37
C LEU A 133 -13.80 -22.29 8.21
N ARG A 134 -14.49 -23.42 8.44
CA ARG A 134 -14.70 -24.42 7.36
C ARG A 134 -15.45 -23.83 6.17
N MET A 135 -16.48 -23.03 6.43
CA MET A 135 -17.23 -22.36 5.38
C MET A 135 -16.37 -21.35 4.63
N ALA A 136 -15.52 -20.58 5.36
CA ALA A 136 -14.61 -19.61 4.77
C ALA A 136 -13.56 -20.26 3.86
N GLU A 137 -12.98 -21.39 4.29
CA GLU A 137 -12.04 -22.16 3.49
C GLU A 137 -12.71 -22.73 2.22
N ALA A 138 -13.93 -23.23 2.34
CA ALA A 138 -14.70 -23.72 1.20
C ALA A 138 -15.03 -22.59 0.21
N ALA A 139 -15.52 -21.45 0.69
CA ALA A 139 -15.80 -20.27 -0.14
C ALA A 139 -14.53 -19.75 -0.84
N THR A 140 -13.40 -19.69 -0.12
CA THR A 140 -12.11 -19.26 -0.67
C THR A 140 -11.61 -20.21 -1.75
N SER A 141 -11.79 -21.53 -1.54
CA SER A 141 -11.44 -22.54 -2.56
C SER A 141 -12.32 -22.40 -3.80
N ALA A 142 -13.63 -22.27 -3.61
CA ALA A 142 -14.59 -22.10 -4.71
C ALA A 142 -14.28 -20.85 -5.54
N LEU A 143 -14.02 -19.71 -4.91
CA LEU A 143 -13.61 -18.50 -5.62
C LEU A 143 -12.31 -18.73 -6.40
N ARG A 144 -11.31 -19.35 -5.78
CA ARG A 144 -10.03 -19.65 -6.44
C ARG A 144 -10.23 -20.51 -7.69
N ASP A 145 -11.09 -21.50 -7.63
CA ASP A 145 -11.34 -22.42 -8.74
C ASP A 145 -12.07 -21.71 -9.89
N LEU A 146 -13.04 -20.84 -9.60
CA LEU A 146 -13.68 -19.98 -10.59
C LEU A 146 -12.68 -19.04 -11.27
N LEU A 147 -11.80 -18.39 -10.49
CA LEU A 147 -10.78 -17.49 -11.04
C LEU A 147 -9.73 -18.21 -11.90
N ARG A 148 -9.47 -19.50 -11.64
CA ARG A 148 -8.59 -20.36 -12.45
C ARG A 148 -9.16 -20.73 -13.83
N GLU A 149 -10.43 -20.50 -14.08
CA GLU A 149 -10.98 -20.63 -15.43
C GLU A 149 -10.28 -19.71 -16.43
N GLY A 150 -9.62 -18.65 -15.94
CA GLY A 150 -8.89 -17.67 -16.75
C GLY A 150 -9.78 -16.64 -17.43
N GLN A 151 -9.16 -15.75 -18.20
CA GLN A 151 -9.82 -14.63 -18.86
C GLN A 151 -10.67 -13.79 -17.88
N VAL A 152 -10.10 -13.54 -16.69
CA VAL A 152 -10.78 -12.77 -15.66
C VAL A 152 -10.97 -11.34 -16.14
N ALA A 153 -12.19 -10.85 -16.07
CA ALA A 153 -12.55 -9.48 -16.36
C ALA A 153 -13.35 -8.88 -15.20
N ILE A 154 -13.03 -7.64 -14.83
CA ILE A 154 -13.79 -6.88 -13.85
C ILE A 154 -14.57 -5.78 -14.53
N TYR A 155 -15.76 -5.51 -14.06
CA TYR A 155 -16.66 -4.47 -14.61
C TYR A 155 -17.51 -3.89 -13.48
N ASN A 156 -18.29 -2.85 -13.78
CA ASN A 156 -19.12 -2.16 -12.80
C ASN A 156 -18.31 -1.80 -11.52
N ILE A 157 -17.14 -1.20 -11.75
CA ILE A 157 -16.16 -0.92 -10.69
C ILE A 157 -16.63 0.28 -9.87
N GLY A 158 -16.55 0.18 -8.55
CA GLY A 158 -16.85 1.27 -7.63
C GLY A 158 -15.86 1.34 -6.48
N PRO A 159 -15.83 2.47 -5.76
CA PRO A 159 -14.97 2.62 -4.60
C PRO A 159 -15.40 1.69 -3.47
N ASP A 160 -14.43 1.26 -2.66
CA ASP A 160 -14.67 0.62 -1.38
C ASP A 160 -14.36 1.61 -0.23
N LYS A 161 -14.90 1.34 0.94
CA LYS A 161 -14.56 2.09 2.17
C LYS A 161 -13.09 1.93 2.61
N TYR A 162 -12.38 0.93 2.10
CA TYR A 162 -10.97 0.66 2.40
C TYR A 162 -10.09 1.11 1.23
N GLN A 163 -9.07 1.90 1.51
CA GLN A 163 -8.10 2.33 0.51
C GLN A 163 -7.39 1.13 -0.15
N GLY A 164 -7.10 1.25 -1.45
CA GLY A 164 -6.43 0.19 -2.22
C GLY A 164 -7.30 -1.02 -2.50
N ARG A 165 -8.64 -0.90 -2.37
CA ARG A 165 -9.64 -1.91 -2.70
C ARG A 165 -10.77 -1.31 -3.52
N VAL A 166 -11.24 -2.04 -4.49
CA VAL A 166 -12.42 -1.72 -5.30
C VAL A 166 -13.50 -2.77 -5.10
N VAL A 167 -14.75 -2.39 -5.32
CA VAL A 167 -15.90 -3.29 -5.40
C VAL A 167 -16.27 -3.43 -6.88
N ALA A 168 -16.32 -4.65 -7.39
CA ALA A 168 -16.61 -4.89 -8.81
C ALA A 168 -17.41 -6.18 -9.01
N ASP A 169 -18.06 -6.26 -10.15
CA ASP A 169 -18.53 -7.51 -10.71
C ASP A 169 -17.38 -8.19 -11.46
N VAL A 170 -17.37 -9.51 -11.46
CA VAL A 170 -16.28 -10.32 -12.02
C VAL A 170 -16.86 -11.41 -12.93
N ALA A 171 -16.28 -11.53 -14.11
CA ALA A 171 -16.52 -12.62 -15.04
C ALA A 171 -15.22 -13.39 -15.30
N THR A 172 -15.37 -14.66 -15.68
CA THR A 172 -14.28 -15.52 -16.12
C THR A 172 -14.62 -16.11 -17.48
N LYS A 173 -13.72 -16.94 -18.03
CA LYS A 173 -13.95 -17.57 -19.35
C LYS A 173 -15.29 -18.29 -19.47
N ASN A 174 -15.71 -19.00 -18.42
CA ASN A 174 -16.91 -19.84 -18.45
C ASN A 174 -18.02 -19.33 -17.54
N THR A 175 -17.74 -18.37 -16.66
CA THR A 175 -18.65 -17.84 -15.64
C THR A 175 -18.92 -16.36 -15.89
N GLY A 176 -20.13 -16.02 -16.31
CA GLY A 176 -20.52 -14.65 -16.63
C GLY A 176 -20.58 -13.70 -15.43
N ASN A 177 -20.88 -14.25 -14.22
CA ASN A 177 -20.82 -13.50 -12.96
C ASN A 177 -20.44 -14.42 -11.80
N VAL A 178 -19.27 -14.19 -11.25
CA VAL A 178 -18.67 -15.01 -10.18
C VAL A 178 -19.48 -14.92 -8.88
N SER A 179 -20.01 -13.71 -8.54
CA SER A 179 -20.84 -13.54 -7.34
C SER A 179 -22.11 -14.41 -7.41
N VAL A 180 -22.77 -14.44 -8.57
CA VAL A 180 -23.96 -15.24 -8.79
C VAL A 180 -23.65 -16.74 -8.69
N ALA A 181 -22.52 -17.17 -9.25
CA ALA A 181 -22.09 -18.57 -9.16
C ALA A 181 -21.86 -19.02 -7.72
N LEU A 182 -21.14 -18.20 -6.91
CA LEU A 182 -20.89 -18.49 -5.50
C LEU A 182 -22.18 -18.49 -4.65
N LEU A 183 -23.10 -17.54 -4.92
CA LEU A 183 -24.42 -17.50 -4.28
C LEU A 183 -25.25 -18.75 -4.59
N SER A 184 -25.31 -19.15 -5.86
CA SER A 184 -26.06 -20.32 -6.31
C SER A 184 -25.51 -21.62 -5.73
N ALA A 185 -24.21 -21.69 -5.53
CA ALA A 185 -23.54 -22.82 -4.88
C ALA A 185 -23.63 -22.81 -3.34
N GLY A 186 -24.16 -21.73 -2.73
CA GLY A 186 -24.34 -21.63 -1.28
C GLY A 186 -23.07 -21.35 -0.47
N TYR A 187 -21.97 -20.93 -1.12
CA TYR A 187 -20.72 -20.60 -0.43
C TYR A 187 -20.75 -19.24 0.26
N VAL A 188 -21.60 -18.34 -0.21
CA VAL A 188 -21.72 -16.96 0.24
C VAL A 188 -23.18 -16.58 0.37
N ARG A 189 -23.47 -15.44 0.98
CA ARG A 189 -24.83 -14.88 1.08
C ARG A 189 -24.92 -13.54 0.38
N SER A 190 -26.13 -13.13 0.01
CA SER A 190 -26.39 -11.83 -0.56
C SER A 190 -26.11 -10.71 0.47
N TYR A 191 -25.47 -9.63 0.02
CA TYR A 191 -25.12 -8.49 0.85
C TYR A 191 -25.17 -7.17 0.06
N ASN A 192 -26.08 -6.29 0.45
CA ASN A 192 -26.28 -4.97 -0.16
C ASN A 192 -25.85 -3.81 0.75
N GLY A 193 -24.91 -4.08 1.69
CA GLY A 193 -24.46 -3.12 2.68
C GLY A 193 -25.17 -3.26 4.03
N GLY A 194 -24.73 -2.47 5.03
CA GLY A 194 -25.29 -2.48 6.37
C GLY A 194 -24.60 -3.44 7.35
N HIS A 195 -25.35 -3.92 8.33
CA HIS A 195 -24.87 -4.85 9.34
C HIS A 195 -24.66 -6.25 8.75
N ARG A 196 -23.53 -6.87 9.08
CA ARG A 196 -23.26 -8.28 8.73
C ARG A 196 -23.69 -9.17 9.88
N ASN A 197 -24.59 -10.11 9.62
CA ASN A 197 -24.91 -11.14 10.58
C ASN A 197 -23.72 -12.12 10.69
N GLY A 198 -23.50 -12.69 11.86
CA GLY A 198 -22.48 -13.73 12.04
C GLY A 198 -22.78 -15.00 11.22
N TRP A 199 -21.77 -15.84 11.09
CA TRP A 199 -21.85 -17.13 10.39
C TRP A 199 -21.91 -18.31 11.37
N CYS A 200 -21.78 -18.06 12.67
CA CYS A 200 -21.86 -19.08 13.71
C CYS A 200 -23.31 -19.31 14.15
N ALA A 201 -23.70 -20.55 14.39
CA ALA A 201 -25.08 -20.93 14.77
C ALA A 201 -25.62 -20.19 16.01
N ASN A 202 -24.73 -19.69 16.89
CA ASN A 202 -25.11 -18.92 18.09
C ASN A 202 -25.24 -17.40 17.86
N ALA A 203 -24.95 -16.90 16.66
CA ALA A 203 -25.11 -15.48 16.32
C ALA A 203 -26.55 -15.11 15.91
N MET A 204 -27.46 -16.06 15.92
CA MET A 204 -28.88 -15.88 15.63
C MET A 204 -29.78 -15.81 16.89
N ARG A 205 -29.18 -15.49 18.06
CA ARG A 205 -29.96 -15.23 19.27
C ARG A 205 -29.92 -13.77 19.68
#